data_782107a47c2b87f79513b46f0050a01a
#
_entry.id   782107a47c2b87f79513b46f0050a01a
#
_cell.length_a   1.000
_cell.length_b   1.000
_cell.length_c   1.000
_cell.angle_alpha   90.00
_cell.angle_beta   90.00
_cell.angle_gamma   90.00
#
_symmetry.space_group_name_H-M   'P 1'
#
loop_
_entity.id
_entity.type
_entity.pdbx_description
1 polymer ?
#
loop_
_entity_poly.entity_id
_entity_poly.type
_entity_poly.pdbx_seq_one_letter_code
_entity_poly.pdbx_strand_id
1 'polypeptide(L)'
;MDAGPGEIVIRGSRLLLRALRPAEIDGQWQAMVNSDPIAIVRIPDEAGFKARLRRSGQLVDGWLDLAIDLDGAVIGRIQTFVPEGRRLPPGTFDVGIGLDEGVRGKGYGREALALFTGWLFEHAAAQVVEAPTDPGNAPMRAVFGHVGWSQAGTLTEHGREWLMYRITRQEWQAR
;
A
#
# COMPACT_ATOMS: atom_id res chain seq x y z
N MET A 1 23.20 1.12 -1.56
CA MET A 1 22.89 2.53 -1.85
C MET A 1 22.19 3.07 -0.62
N ASP A 2 22.75 4.09 -0.01
CA ASP A 2 22.16 4.72 1.15
C ASP A 2 20.92 5.52 0.71
N ALA A 3 19.85 5.43 1.51
CA ALA A 3 18.68 6.29 1.35
C ALA A 3 19.12 7.74 1.48
N GLY A 4 18.53 8.63 0.69
CA GLY A 4 18.71 10.06 0.88
C GLY A 4 18.31 10.50 2.29
N PRO A 5 18.82 11.60 2.82
CA PRO A 5 18.48 12.04 4.16
C PRO A 5 16.96 12.28 4.26
N GLY A 6 16.30 11.51 5.11
CA GLY A 6 14.85 11.55 5.35
C GLY A 6 14.01 10.57 4.53
N GLU A 7 14.59 9.72 3.70
CA GLU A 7 13.85 8.68 2.99
C GLU A 7 13.51 7.50 3.90
N ILE A 8 12.25 7.05 3.82
CA ILE A 8 11.76 5.90 4.56
C ILE A 8 12.23 4.62 3.88
N VAL A 9 12.91 3.77 4.64
CA VAL A 9 13.37 2.44 4.23
C VAL A 9 12.96 1.43 5.29
N ILE A 10 12.24 0.39 4.90
CA ILE A 10 11.76 -0.66 5.80
C ILE A 10 12.34 -1.99 5.32
N ARG A 11 13.14 -2.64 6.18
CA ARG A 11 13.81 -3.90 5.85
C ARG A 11 13.05 -5.08 6.41
N GLY A 12 12.73 -6.04 5.54
CA GLY A 12 12.17 -7.35 5.89
C GLY A 12 13.19 -8.48 5.81
N SER A 13 12.70 -9.70 5.87
CA SER A 13 13.55 -10.90 5.72
C SER A 13 13.97 -11.14 4.28
N ARG A 14 13.11 -10.86 3.33
CA ARG A 14 13.32 -11.02 1.88
C ARG A 14 13.17 -9.72 1.12
N LEU A 15 12.37 -8.80 1.64
CA LEU A 15 11.96 -7.59 0.96
C LEU A 15 12.60 -6.34 1.54
N LEU A 16 12.75 -5.35 0.69
CA LEU A 16 13.05 -3.98 1.07
C LEU A 16 11.92 -3.08 0.57
N LEU A 17 11.28 -2.33 1.46
CA LEU A 17 10.36 -1.27 1.06
C LEU A 17 11.16 0.04 1.05
N ARG A 18 11.21 0.70 -0.10
CA ARG A 18 12.06 1.87 -0.33
C ARG A 18 11.44 2.89 -1.29
N ALA A 19 12.02 4.06 -1.39
CA ALA A 19 11.67 5.00 -2.45
C ALA A 19 11.87 4.37 -3.84
N LEU A 20 11.03 4.79 -4.79
CA LEU A 20 11.22 4.48 -6.21
C LEU A 20 12.40 5.28 -6.76
N ARG A 21 13.25 4.64 -7.55
CA ARG A 21 14.27 5.33 -8.33
C ARG A 21 13.62 6.04 -9.51
N PRO A 22 14.15 7.18 -9.99
CA PRO A 22 13.57 7.91 -11.12
C PRO A 22 13.27 7.04 -12.34
N ALA A 23 14.15 6.13 -12.70
CA ALA A 23 13.98 5.23 -13.84
C ALA A 23 12.87 4.17 -13.66
N GLU A 24 12.41 3.95 -12.43
CA GLU A 24 11.35 2.97 -12.11
C GLU A 24 9.95 3.58 -12.20
N ILE A 25 9.83 4.91 -12.16
CA ILE A 25 8.54 5.62 -12.07
C ILE A 25 7.69 5.43 -13.31
N ASP A 26 8.29 5.47 -14.50
CA ASP A 26 7.52 5.38 -15.75
C ASP A 26 6.79 4.04 -15.89
N GLY A 27 7.43 2.95 -15.49
CA GLY A 27 6.81 1.62 -15.51
C GLY A 27 5.64 1.46 -14.54
N GLN A 28 5.59 2.27 -13.48
CA GLN A 28 4.52 2.17 -12.47
C GLN A 28 3.16 2.66 -12.98
N TRP A 29 3.15 3.67 -13.85
CA TRP A 29 1.90 4.12 -14.48
C TRP A 29 1.28 2.99 -15.31
N GLN A 30 2.06 2.37 -16.19
CA GLN A 30 1.58 1.29 -17.04
C GLN A 30 1.13 0.06 -16.24
N ALA A 31 1.87 -0.29 -15.19
CA ALA A 31 1.50 -1.38 -14.29
C ALA A 31 0.18 -1.10 -13.58
N MET A 32 -0.05 0.14 -13.12
CA MET A 32 -1.30 0.55 -12.49
C MET A 32 -2.48 0.49 -13.47
N VAL A 33 -2.33 1.07 -14.65
CA VAL A 33 -3.37 1.08 -15.69
C VAL A 33 -3.78 -0.33 -16.10
N ASN A 34 -2.82 -1.24 -16.16
CA ASN A 34 -3.08 -2.63 -16.56
C ASN A 34 -3.68 -3.48 -15.43
N SER A 35 -3.43 -3.12 -14.17
CA SER A 35 -3.82 -3.96 -13.02
C SER A 35 -5.19 -3.64 -12.44
N ASP A 36 -5.63 -2.38 -12.51
CA ASP A 36 -6.89 -1.94 -11.92
C ASP A 36 -7.56 -0.84 -12.75
N PRO A 37 -8.60 -1.17 -13.52
CA PRO A 37 -9.37 -0.18 -14.27
C PRO A 37 -9.98 0.94 -13.41
N ILE A 38 -10.18 0.70 -12.11
CA ILE A 38 -10.74 1.68 -11.17
C ILE A 38 -9.65 2.64 -10.66
N ALA A 39 -8.41 2.21 -10.63
CA ALA A 39 -7.30 3.09 -10.27
C ALA A 39 -7.22 4.32 -11.17
N ILE A 40 -7.61 4.21 -12.44
CA ILE A 40 -7.66 5.32 -13.40
C ILE A 40 -8.69 6.38 -12.96
N VAL A 41 -9.81 5.96 -12.36
CA VAL A 41 -10.84 6.89 -11.88
C VAL A 41 -10.35 7.68 -10.66
N ARG A 42 -9.52 7.04 -9.82
CA ARG A 42 -8.94 7.64 -8.61
C ARG A 42 -7.73 8.52 -8.88
N ILE A 43 -7.03 8.28 -9.98
CA ILE A 43 -5.80 8.98 -10.37
C ILE A 43 -5.94 9.37 -11.83
N PRO A 44 -6.58 10.52 -12.11
CA PRO A 44 -7.08 10.85 -13.43
C PRO A 44 -5.99 11.21 -14.45
N ASP A 45 -4.77 11.54 -14.02
CA ASP A 45 -3.71 11.93 -14.93
C ASP A 45 -2.33 11.31 -14.61
N GLU A 46 -1.62 10.95 -15.67
CA GLU A 46 -0.29 10.34 -15.59
C GLU A 46 0.75 11.29 -14.98
N ALA A 47 0.68 12.59 -15.30
CA ALA A 47 1.65 13.56 -14.83
C ALA A 47 1.55 13.74 -13.31
N GLY A 48 0.34 13.86 -12.77
CA GLY A 48 0.07 13.93 -11.32
C GLY A 48 0.51 12.66 -10.60
N PHE A 49 0.24 11.50 -11.17
CA PHE A 49 0.69 10.22 -10.63
C PHE A 49 2.22 10.15 -10.54
N LYS A 50 2.92 10.45 -11.63
CA LYS A 50 4.38 10.43 -11.65
C LYS A 50 4.99 11.51 -10.74
N ALA A 51 4.38 12.69 -10.65
CA ALA A 51 4.80 13.75 -9.73
C ALA A 51 4.72 13.28 -8.26
N ARG A 52 3.65 12.55 -7.89
CA ARG A 52 3.52 11.95 -6.58
C ARG A 52 4.61 10.90 -6.34
N LEU A 53 4.86 10.01 -7.29
CA LEU A 53 5.88 8.96 -7.14
C LEU A 53 7.32 9.51 -7.02
N ARG A 54 7.61 10.71 -7.55
CA ARG A 54 8.90 11.39 -7.31
C ARG A 54 9.11 11.78 -5.84
N ARG A 55 8.03 11.79 -5.03
CA ARG A 55 8.07 11.99 -3.58
C ARG A 55 7.97 10.68 -2.80
N SER A 56 8.13 9.52 -3.49
CA SER A 56 8.15 8.22 -2.82
C SER A 56 9.23 8.18 -1.73
N GLY A 57 9.00 7.39 -0.70
CA GLY A 57 9.88 7.36 0.47
C GLY A 57 9.64 8.49 1.47
N GLN A 58 8.66 9.36 1.24
CA GLN A 58 8.30 10.46 2.15
C GLN A 58 6.81 10.39 2.50
N LEU A 59 6.48 10.47 3.79
CA LEU A 59 5.10 10.59 4.24
C LEU A 59 4.70 12.07 4.24
N VAL A 60 3.85 12.46 3.30
CA VAL A 60 3.41 13.85 3.13
C VAL A 60 1.91 13.90 2.92
N ASP A 61 1.22 14.65 3.78
CA ASP A 61 -0.24 14.85 3.72
C ASP A 61 -1.04 13.53 3.64
N GLY A 62 -0.58 12.49 4.36
CA GLY A 62 -1.21 11.16 4.38
C GLY A 62 -0.82 10.25 3.22
N TRP A 63 0.01 10.71 2.29
CA TRP A 63 0.53 9.92 1.17
C TRP A 63 1.94 9.43 1.45
N LEU A 64 2.15 8.14 1.26
CA LEU A 64 3.46 7.48 1.26
C LEU A 64 3.44 6.38 0.20
N ASP A 65 4.31 6.46 -0.78
CA ASP A 65 4.52 5.43 -1.78
C ASP A 65 5.89 4.77 -1.58
N LEU A 66 5.93 3.43 -1.56
CA LEU A 66 7.17 2.66 -1.48
C LEU A 66 7.17 1.57 -2.56
N ALA A 67 8.31 1.39 -3.20
CA ALA A 67 8.58 0.20 -4.01
C ALA A 67 8.69 -1.03 -3.09
N ILE A 68 8.17 -2.15 -3.53
CA ILE A 68 8.47 -3.46 -2.96
C ILE A 68 9.64 -4.02 -3.76
N ASP A 69 10.81 -4.05 -3.15
CA ASP A 69 12.06 -4.48 -3.76
C ASP A 69 12.42 -5.89 -3.30
N LEU A 70 12.70 -6.76 -4.25
CA LEU A 70 13.26 -8.09 -4.04
C LEU A 70 14.60 -8.17 -4.78
N ASP A 71 15.68 -8.25 -4.05
CA ASP A 71 17.05 -8.39 -4.58
C ASP A 71 17.43 -7.30 -5.62
N GLY A 72 16.98 -6.07 -5.40
CA GLY A 72 17.26 -4.91 -6.25
C GLY A 72 16.26 -4.68 -7.39
N ALA A 73 15.29 -5.58 -7.58
CA ALA A 73 14.22 -5.46 -8.56
C ALA A 73 12.90 -5.03 -7.90
N VAL A 74 12.22 -4.06 -8.49
CA VAL A 74 10.86 -3.68 -8.06
C VAL A 74 9.88 -4.76 -8.54
N ILE A 75 9.20 -5.39 -7.60
CA ILE A 75 8.19 -6.43 -7.83
C ILE A 75 6.77 -5.96 -7.53
N GLY A 76 6.60 -4.72 -7.14
CA GLY A 76 5.31 -4.14 -6.80
C GLY A 76 5.46 -2.84 -6.04
N ARG A 77 4.35 -2.35 -5.52
CA ARG A 77 4.28 -1.11 -4.76
C ARG A 77 3.29 -1.24 -3.61
N ILE A 78 3.59 -0.56 -2.51
CA ILE A 78 2.68 -0.40 -1.37
C ILE A 78 2.60 1.08 -1.02
N GLN A 79 1.43 1.56 -0.66
CA GLN A 79 1.21 2.96 -0.36
C GLN A 79 0.15 3.18 0.71
N THR A 80 0.21 4.33 1.38
CA THR A 80 -0.97 4.96 1.97
C THR A 80 -1.60 5.88 0.94
N PHE A 81 -2.90 6.10 1.03
CA PHE A 81 -3.59 7.09 0.19
C PHE A 81 -4.69 7.82 0.97
N VAL A 82 -5.02 9.01 0.51
CA VAL A 82 -6.15 9.78 1.03
C VAL A 82 -7.35 9.53 0.12
N PRO A 83 -8.40 8.85 0.60
CA PRO A 83 -9.55 8.52 -0.24
C PRO A 83 -10.31 9.79 -0.61
N GLU A 84 -10.71 9.89 -1.87
CA GLU A 84 -11.57 10.98 -2.33
C GLU A 84 -13.00 10.81 -1.77
N GLY A 85 -13.59 11.91 -1.31
CA GLY A 85 -14.96 11.92 -0.81
C GLY A 85 -15.17 11.22 0.55
N ARG A 86 -14.15 10.65 1.15
CA ARG A 86 -14.21 10.03 2.47
C ARG A 86 -13.17 10.63 3.41
N ARG A 87 -13.62 11.21 4.52
CA ARG A 87 -12.73 11.73 5.55
C ARG A 87 -12.34 10.61 6.52
N LEU A 88 -11.06 10.34 6.61
CA LEU A 88 -10.53 9.40 7.59
C LEU A 88 -10.48 10.03 8.99
N PRO A 89 -10.83 9.29 10.05
CA PRO A 89 -10.55 9.71 11.41
C PRO A 89 -9.06 9.96 11.64
N PRO A 90 -8.67 10.87 12.53
CA PRO A 90 -7.27 11.07 12.88
C PRO A 90 -6.58 9.76 13.28
N GLY A 91 -5.37 9.54 12.79
CA GLY A 91 -4.60 8.31 13.02
C GLY A 91 -5.08 7.10 12.21
N THR A 92 -5.98 7.26 11.25
CA THR A 92 -6.40 6.20 10.33
C THR A 92 -5.68 6.36 8.99
N PHE A 93 -5.11 5.26 8.50
CA PHE A 93 -4.44 5.20 7.20
C PHE A 93 -5.11 4.16 6.30
N ASP A 94 -5.50 4.56 5.10
CA ASP A 94 -5.87 3.63 4.04
C ASP A 94 -4.62 3.14 3.32
N VAL A 95 -4.54 1.83 3.08
CA VAL A 95 -3.40 1.17 2.45
C VAL A 95 -3.81 0.49 1.15
N GLY A 96 -2.97 0.64 0.14
CA GLY A 96 -3.04 -0.12 -1.11
C GLY A 96 -1.76 -0.89 -1.35
N ILE A 97 -1.87 -2.09 -1.91
CA ILE A 97 -0.73 -2.92 -2.29
C ILE A 97 -1.00 -3.58 -3.64
N GLY A 98 0.00 -3.60 -4.50
CA GLY A 98 -0.01 -4.33 -5.76
C GLY A 98 1.31 -5.03 -5.99
N LEU A 99 1.25 -6.27 -6.47
CA LEU A 99 2.40 -7.07 -6.90
C LEU A 99 2.27 -7.42 -8.38
N ASP A 100 3.40 -7.47 -9.07
CA ASP A 100 3.49 -7.98 -10.42
C ASP A 100 2.98 -9.43 -10.47
N GLU A 101 2.29 -9.80 -11.55
CA GLU A 101 1.61 -11.09 -11.66
C GLU A 101 2.56 -12.28 -11.46
N GLY A 102 3.74 -12.24 -12.06
CA GLY A 102 4.72 -13.32 -12.00
C GLY A 102 5.34 -13.60 -10.62
N VAL A 103 5.14 -12.74 -9.64
CA VAL A 103 5.69 -12.89 -8.28
C VAL A 103 4.62 -13.18 -7.22
N ARG A 104 3.37 -13.25 -7.60
CA ARG A 104 2.25 -13.54 -6.69
C ARG A 104 2.30 -14.98 -6.18
N GLY A 105 1.62 -15.24 -5.06
CA GLY A 105 1.51 -16.58 -4.47
C GLY A 105 2.76 -17.07 -3.74
N LYS A 106 3.79 -16.24 -3.58
CA LYS A 106 5.08 -16.57 -2.93
C LYS A 106 5.24 -15.97 -1.52
N GLY A 107 4.18 -15.35 -0.99
CA GLY A 107 4.17 -14.75 0.34
C GLY A 107 4.76 -13.33 0.42
N TYR A 108 5.14 -12.72 -0.69
CA TYR A 108 5.69 -11.36 -0.70
C TYR A 108 4.66 -10.31 -0.27
N GLY A 109 3.41 -10.44 -0.71
CA GLY A 109 2.34 -9.51 -0.29
C GLY A 109 2.10 -9.54 1.21
N ARG A 110 2.13 -10.73 1.82
CA ARG A 110 2.03 -10.89 3.27
C ARG A 110 3.18 -10.22 4.01
N GLU A 111 4.42 -10.42 3.55
CA GLU A 111 5.59 -9.79 4.15
C GLU A 111 5.55 -8.25 4.01
N ALA A 112 5.28 -7.76 2.81
CA ALA A 112 5.20 -6.32 2.55
C ALA A 112 4.11 -5.64 3.39
N LEU A 113 2.91 -6.23 3.46
CA LEU A 113 1.81 -5.67 4.24
C LEU A 113 2.13 -5.66 5.74
N ALA A 114 2.75 -6.74 6.27
CA ALA A 114 3.14 -6.80 7.67
C ALA A 114 4.20 -5.75 8.03
N LEU A 115 5.22 -5.60 7.20
CA LEU A 115 6.28 -4.59 7.37
C LEU A 115 5.71 -3.17 7.37
N PHE A 116 4.87 -2.87 6.40
CA PHE A 116 4.28 -1.55 6.24
C PHE A 116 3.31 -1.20 7.37
N THR A 117 2.46 -2.14 7.76
CA THR A 117 1.53 -2.00 8.89
C THR A 117 2.30 -1.71 10.19
N GLY A 118 3.35 -2.48 10.47
CA GLY A 118 4.21 -2.27 11.65
C GLY A 118 4.84 -0.90 11.65
N TRP A 119 5.41 -0.49 10.51
CA TRP A 119 6.01 0.83 10.36
C TRP A 119 5.02 1.97 10.61
N LEU A 120 3.81 1.88 10.07
CA LEU A 120 2.77 2.90 10.28
C LEU A 120 2.41 3.04 11.77
N PHE A 121 2.31 1.92 12.50
CA PHE A 121 2.06 1.98 13.93
C PHE A 121 3.24 2.52 14.73
N GLU A 122 4.47 2.20 14.36
CA GLU A 122 5.66 2.60 15.10
C GLU A 122 6.09 4.05 14.82
N HIS A 123 5.96 4.50 13.56
CA HIS A 123 6.58 5.76 13.10
C HIS A 123 5.60 6.82 12.58
N ALA A 124 4.39 6.44 12.17
CA ALA A 124 3.40 7.37 11.61
C ALA A 124 2.25 7.71 12.57
N ALA A 125 2.36 7.35 13.85
CA ALA A 125 1.33 7.53 14.86
C ALA A 125 -0.05 6.93 14.48
N ALA A 126 -0.08 5.91 13.60
CA ALA A 126 -1.31 5.25 13.22
C ALA A 126 -2.00 4.62 14.43
N GLN A 127 -3.33 4.71 14.49
CA GLN A 127 -4.19 4.03 15.45
C GLN A 127 -4.99 2.91 14.77
N VAL A 128 -5.32 3.12 13.49
CA VAL A 128 -6.02 2.17 12.63
C VAL A 128 -5.35 2.17 11.27
N VAL A 129 -5.15 0.99 10.71
CA VAL A 129 -4.76 0.80 9.31
C VAL A 129 -5.86 0.00 8.65
N GLU A 130 -6.35 0.46 7.50
CA GLU A 130 -7.45 -0.18 6.79
C GLU A 130 -7.20 -0.23 5.28
N ALA A 131 -7.91 -1.09 4.59
CA ALA A 131 -7.85 -1.22 3.14
C ALA A 131 -9.17 -1.74 2.56
N PRO A 132 -9.65 -1.13 1.47
CA PRO A 132 -10.71 -1.72 0.66
C PRO A 132 -10.14 -2.82 -0.23
N THR A 133 -10.92 -3.88 -0.44
CA THR A 133 -10.61 -4.92 -1.43
C THR A 133 -11.87 -5.40 -2.14
N ASP A 134 -11.71 -5.85 -3.38
CA ASP A 134 -12.80 -6.48 -4.12
C ASP A 134 -13.28 -7.73 -3.40
N PRO A 135 -14.61 -7.96 -3.27
CA PRO A 135 -15.15 -9.18 -2.68
C PRO A 135 -14.64 -10.47 -3.33
N GLY A 136 -14.35 -10.43 -4.64
CA GLY A 136 -13.79 -11.55 -5.40
C GLY A 136 -12.28 -11.75 -5.25
N ASN A 137 -11.56 -10.82 -4.61
CA ASN A 137 -10.11 -10.91 -4.43
C ASN A 137 -9.74 -11.83 -3.24
N ALA A 138 -9.99 -13.13 -3.41
CA ALA A 138 -9.68 -14.12 -2.39
C ALA A 138 -8.21 -14.16 -1.96
N PRO A 139 -7.22 -14.01 -2.86
CA PRO A 139 -5.82 -13.94 -2.45
C PRO A 139 -5.51 -12.80 -1.49
N MET A 140 -6.02 -11.59 -1.75
CA MET A 140 -5.78 -10.44 -0.88
C MET A 140 -6.49 -10.58 0.47
N ARG A 141 -7.73 -11.12 0.47
CA ARG A 141 -8.45 -11.42 1.70
C ARG A 141 -7.69 -12.41 2.60
N ALA A 142 -7.05 -13.42 2.00
CA ALA A 142 -6.18 -14.35 2.71
C ALA A 142 -4.94 -13.64 3.28
N VAL A 143 -4.31 -12.73 2.52
CA VAL A 143 -3.18 -11.92 3.00
C VAL A 143 -3.57 -11.11 4.22
N PHE A 144 -4.71 -10.42 4.20
CA PHE A 144 -5.21 -9.66 5.35
C PHE A 144 -5.35 -10.56 6.59
N GLY A 145 -6.03 -11.70 6.46
CA GLY A 145 -6.19 -12.64 7.57
C GLY A 145 -4.87 -13.14 8.15
N HIS A 146 -3.88 -13.46 7.29
CA HIS A 146 -2.56 -13.89 7.73
C HIS A 146 -1.78 -12.79 8.46
N VAL A 147 -2.00 -11.53 8.12
CA VAL A 147 -1.37 -10.37 8.78
C VAL A 147 -2.17 -9.95 10.03
N GLY A 148 -3.29 -10.61 10.32
CA GLY A 148 -4.12 -10.35 11.49
C GLY A 148 -5.15 -9.23 11.31
N TRP A 149 -5.39 -8.82 10.07
CA TRP A 149 -6.47 -7.88 9.77
C TRP A 149 -7.81 -8.63 9.72
N SER A 150 -8.87 -7.96 10.13
CA SER A 150 -10.23 -8.50 10.09
C SER A 150 -11.13 -7.67 9.18
N GLN A 151 -12.16 -8.32 8.62
CA GLN A 151 -13.18 -7.62 7.87
C GLN A 151 -14.01 -6.76 8.82
N ALA A 152 -14.13 -5.46 8.52
CA ALA A 152 -14.77 -4.46 9.36
C ALA A 152 -16.02 -3.84 8.74
N GLY A 153 -16.49 -4.38 7.63
CA GLY A 153 -17.69 -3.92 6.94
C GLY A 153 -17.52 -3.83 5.44
N THR A 154 -18.39 -3.07 4.82
CA THR A 154 -18.40 -2.81 3.38
C THR A 154 -18.41 -1.32 3.09
N LEU A 155 -17.93 -0.95 1.92
CA LEU A 155 -17.93 0.41 1.40
C LEU A 155 -18.47 0.38 -0.03
N THR A 156 -19.39 1.27 -0.37
CA THR A 156 -19.80 1.48 -1.76
C THR A 156 -19.11 2.73 -2.31
N GLU A 157 -18.32 2.56 -3.34
CA GLU A 157 -17.58 3.63 -3.98
C GLU A 157 -17.59 3.45 -5.50
N HIS A 158 -17.87 4.51 -6.25
CA HIS A 158 -18.03 4.47 -7.71
C HIS A 158 -19.03 3.39 -8.21
N GLY A 159 -20.14 3.19 -7.48
CA GLY A 159 -21.17 2.21 -7.81
C GLY A 159 -20.76 0.76 -7.60
N ARG A 160 -19.66 0.49 -6.93
CA ARG A 160 -19.12 -0.83 -6.64
C ARG A 160 -18.99 -1.06 -5.15
N GLU A 161 -19.29 -2.28 -4.69
CA GLU A 161 -19.09 -2.70 -3.31
C GLU A 161 -17.65 -3.15 -3.08
N TRP A 162 -17.08 -2.74 -1.94
CA TRP A 162 -15.77 -3.12 -1.45
C TRP A 162 -15.89 -3.71 -0.04
N LEU A 163 -15.11 -4.73 0.25
CA LEU A 163 -14.92 -5.19 1.62
C LEU A 163 -13.85 -4.36 2.29
N MET A 164 -14.14 -3.83 3.48
CA MET A 164 -13.16 -3.11 4.30
C MET A 164 -12.48 -4.06 5.26
N TYR A 165 -11.17 -4.14 5.20
CA TYR A 165 -10.34 -4.82 6.18
C TYR A 165 -9.60 -3.79 7.01
N ARG A 166 -9.41 -4.09 8.30
CA ARG A 166 -8.66 -3.22 9.21
C ARG A 166 -7.93 -3.99 10.28
N ILE A 167 -6.97 -3.30 10.89
CA ILE A 167 -6.32 -3.69 12.14
C ILE A 167 -6.08 -2.43 12.97
N THR A 168 -6.30 -2.51 14.29
CA THR A 168 -5.99 -1.44 15.23
C THR A 168 -4.58 -1.62 15.80
N ARG A 169 -4.01 -0.54 16.34
CA ARG A 169 -2.74 -0.60 17.07
C ARG A 169 -2.79 -1.61 18.21
N GLN A 170 -3.90 -1.66 18.96
CA GLN A 170 -4.07 -2.59 20.07
C GLN A 170 -4.04 -4.05 19.60
N GLU A 171 -4.75 -4.37 18.54
CA GLU A 171 -4.75 -5.72 17.95
C GLU A 171 -3.36 -6.10 17.42
N TRP A 172 -2.65 -5.14 16.82
CA TRP A 172 -1.29 -5.37 16.36
C TRP A 172 -0.32 -5.69 17.49
N GLN A 173 -0.40 -4.97 18.60
CA GLN A 173 0.45 -5.15 19.77
C GLN A 173 0.14 -6.44 20.56
N ALA A 174 -1.06 -6.99 20.42
CA ALA A 174 -1.50 -8.21 21.09
C ALA A 174 -1.08 -9.53 20.39
N ARG A 175 -0.32 -9.45 19.30
CA ARG A 175 0.08 -10.59 18.46
C ARG A 175 1.30 -11.31 18.99
#